data_9c2a38f02b596fb692d2821201f14030
#
_entry.id   9c2a38f02b596fb692d2821201f14030
#
_cell.length_a   1.000
_cell.length_b   1.000
_cell.length_c   1.000
_cell.angle_alpha   90.00
_cell.angle_beta   90.00
_cell.angle_gamma   90.00
#
_symmetry.space_group_name_H-M   'P 1'
#
loop_
_entity.id
_entity.type
_entity.pdbx_description
1 polymer ?
#
loop_
_entity_poly.entity_id
_entity_poly.type
_entity_poly.pdbx_seq_one_letter_code
_entity_poly.pdbx_strand_id
1 'polypeptide(L)'
;MNNKNESTLAARLRNERAFSLLMTADAAAQLVKDGMTIGVSGFTPSGYPKAVPLALAERAKKGDKFKVDLYTGASVGPEIDSAWTEAGIIRRRFPYQTNASLRKDINGGKVAYADMHLSQCAQLISSGALKPVDIAIVEALAITEDGDIIPTTAVGNTPTYLLQAKKVIVELNTRKPLELEGMADIITVPNPPNRTPINICKVSDLSLIHISEPTRQAEI
;
A
#
# COMPACT_ATOMS: atom_id res chain seq x y z
N MET A 1 25.31 -12.80 -5.39
CA MET A 1 24.06 -12.98 -4.59
C MET A 1 24.02 -14.43 -4.13
N ASN A 2 23.70 -14.68 -2.86
CA ASN A 2 23.77 -16.05 -2.31
C ASN A 2 22.58 -16.89 -2.81
N ASN A 3 22.81 -18.12 -3.23
CA ASN A 3 21.78 -19.09 -3.69
C ASN A 3 20.54 -19.20 -2.75
N LYS A 4 20.69 -18.93 -1.47
CA LYS A 4 19.54 -18.90 -0.54
C LYS A 4 18.58 -17.72 -0.79
N ASN A 5 19.08 -16.56 -1.21
CA ASN A 5 18.22 -15.41 -1.48
C ASN A 5 17.45 -15.56 -2.79
N GLU A 6 18.06 -16.18 -3.79
CA GLU A 6 17.38 -16.45 -5.08
C GLU A 6 16.28 -17.48 -4.92
N SER A 7 16.51 -18.56 -4.18
CA SER A 7 15.45 -19.54 -3.86
C SER A 7 14.30 -18.94 -3.06
N THR A 8 14.61 -18.01 -2.15
CA THR A 8 13.58 -17.31 -1.34
C THR A 8 12.79 -16.31 -2.18
N LEU A 9 13.42 -15.63 -3.14
CA LEU A 9 12.74 -14.70 -4.04
C LEU A 9 11.85 -15.45 -5.04
N ALA A 10 12.34 -16.51 -5.67
CA ALA A 10 11.57 -17.32 -6.60
C ALA A 10 10.33 -17.96 -5.97
N ALA A 11 10.40 -18.35 -4.69
CA ALA A 11 9.27 -18.89 -3.97
C ALA A 11 8.17 -17.82 -3.69
N ARG A 12 8.50 -16.53 -3.79
CA ARG A 12 7.58 -15.42 -3.52
C ARG A 12 7.14 -14.68 -4.76
N LEU A 13 8.01 -14.58 -5.75
CA LEU A 13 7.75 -13.92 -7.01
C LEU A 13 7.61 -14.98 -8.10
N ARG A 14 6.40 -15.52 -8.23
CA ARG A 14 6.09 -16.67 -9.07
C ARG A 14 5.62 -16.28 -10.48
N ASN A 15 5.30 -15.00 -10.69
CA ASN A 15 4.87 -14.46 -11.97
C ASN A 15 6.09 -13.97 -12.79
N GLU A 16 6.28 -14.49 -14.01
CA GLU A 16 7.41 -14.15 -14.86
C GLU A 16 7.45 -12.67 -15.28
N ARG A 17 6.28 -12.09 -15.56
CA ARG A 17 6.18 -10.67 -15.89
C ARG A 17 6.58 -9.81 -14.72
N ALA A 18 6.09 -10.11 -13.52
CA ALA A 18 6.44 -9.40 -12.30
C ALA A 18 7.94 -9.52 -12.01
N PHE A 19 8.55 -10.68 -12.28
CA PHE A 19 9.98 -10.86 -12.14
C PHE A 19 10.80 -9.95 -13.07
N SER A 20 10.32 -9.70 -14.28
CA SER A 20 10.98 -8.78 -15.24
C SER A 20 10.92 -7.31 -14.82
N LEU A 21 10.03 -6.95 -13.89
CA LEU A 21 9.84 -5.59 -13.38
C LEU A 21 10.58 -5.35 -12.05
N LEU A 22 11.37 -6.31 -11.58
CA LEU A 22 12.11 -6.20 -10.32
C LEU A 22 13.07 -5.00 -10.35
N MET A 23 12.97 -4.16 -9.34
CA MET A 23 13.79 -2.96 -9.22
C MET A 23 14.20 -2.68 -7.77
N THR A 24 15.12 -1.75 -7.58
CA THR A 24 15.51 -1.29 -6.25
C THR A 24 14.47 -0.31 -5.67
N ALA A 25 14.41 -0.19 -4.35
CA ALA A 25 13.55 0.79 -3.69
C ALA A 25 13.84 2.23 -4.15
N ASP A 26 15.10 2.56 -4.44
CA ASP A 26 15.48 3.88 -4.97
C ASP A 26 14.92 4.10 -6.38
N ALA A 27 14.96 3.10 -7.24
CA ALA A 27 14.38 3.17 -8.58
C ALA A 27 12.86 3.30 -8.51
N ALA A 28 12.20 2.51 -7.67
CA ALA A 28 10.76 2.59 -7.43
C ALA A 28 10.34 3.97 -6.89
N ALA A 29 11.13 4.54 -5.97
CA ALA A 29 10.90 5.87 -5.45
C ALA A 29 10.93 6.98 -6.53
N GLN A 30 11.66 6.79 -7.64
CA GLN A 30 11.69 7.77 -8.76
C GLN A 30 10.38 7.85 -9.53
N LEU A 31 9.51 6.87 -9.41
CA LEU A 31 8.19 6.85 -10.07
C LEU A 31 7.23 7.84 -9.43
N VAL A 32 7.40 8.15 -8.15
CA VAL A 32 6.58 9.13 -7.43
C VAL A 32 6.99 10.55 -7.85
N LYS A 33 6.00 11.34 -8.29
CA LYS A 33 6.19 12.72 -8.74
C LYS A 33 5.43 13.71 -7.86
N ASP A 34 5.78 14.99 -7.98
CA ASP A 34 5.08 16.06 -7.28
C ASP A 34 3.58 16.06 -7.58
N GLY A 35 2.78 16.30 -6.57
CA GLY A 35 1.33 16.41 -6.66
C GLY A 35 0.57 15.07 -6.72
N MET A 36 1.26 13.93 -6.78
CA MET A 36 0.62 12.62 -6.82
C MET A 36 -0.11 12.28 -5.52
N THR A 37 -1.12 11.43 -5.65
CA THR A 37 -1.83 10.79 -4.53
C THR A 37 -1.30 9.38 -4.35
N ILE A 38 -0.75 9.11 -3.17
CA ILE A 38 -0.15 7.82 -2.81
C ILE A 38 -1.07 7.08 -1.84
N GLY A 39 -1.43 5.85 -2.18
CA GLY A 39 -2.18 4.95 -1.31
C GLY A 39 -1.22 3.96 -0.62
N VAL A 40 -1.19 3.97 0.70
CA VAL A 40 -0.39 3.03 1.49
C VAL A 40 -1.22 2.53 2.66
N SER A 41 -1.49 1.25 2.75
CA SER A 41 -2.25 0.70 3.87
C SER A 41 -1.40 -0.25 4.71
N GLY A 42 -1.85 -0.43 5.93
CA GLY A 42 -1.31 -1.30 6.93
C GLY A 42 -2.17 -1.20 8.19
N PHE A 43 -1.79 -1.89 9.24
CA PHE A 43 -2.42 -1.82 10.55
C PHE A 43 -1.34 -1.63 11.61
N THR A 44 -1.19 -0.47 12.08
CA THR A 44 -0.28 0.13 13.08
C THR A 44 0.53 -0.85 13.93
N PRO A 45 1.75 -1.07 13.75
CA PRO A 45 2.73 -0.91 12.69
C PRO A 45 2.98 -2.22 11.93
N SER A 46 1.96 -2.83 11.35
CA SER A 46 2.01 -4.14 10.71
C SER A 46 1.54 -4.09 9.26
N GLY A 47 2.17 -4.89 8.39
CA GLY A 47 1.73 -5.11 7.02
C GLY A 47 1.76 -3.86 6.12
N TYR A 48 2.73 -2.96 6.30
CA TYR A 48 2.94 -1.78 5.46
C TYR A 48 4.36 -1.75 4.89
N PRO A 49 4.56 -1.16 3.69
CA PRO A 49 5.87 -1.09 3.05
C PRO A 49 6.83 -0.17 3.82
N LYS A 50 8.13 -0.40 3.73
CA LYS A 50 9.16 0.31 4.49
C LYS A 50 10.30 0.81 3.63
N ALA A 51 10.80 -0.01 2.71
CA ALA A 51 11.98 0.29 1.92
C ALA A 51 11.72 1.43 0.93
N VAL A 52 10.66 1.37 0.16
CA VAL A 52 10.28 2.42 -0.80
C VAL A 52 9.90 3.72 -0.08
N PRO A 53 9.11 3.72 1.00
CA PRO A 53 8.88 4.92 1.80
C PRO A 53 10.15 5.58 2.33
N LEU A 54 11.11 4.82 2.85
CA LEU A 54 12.38 5.37 3.29
C LEU A 54 13.19 5.95 2.13
N ALA A 55 13.22 5.28 0.97
CA ALA A 55 13.88 5.79 -0.23
C ALA A 55 13.26 7.13 -0.70
N LEU A 56 11.94 7.30 -0.59
CA LEU A 56 11.26 8.58 -0.87
C LEU A 56 11.69 9.68 0.09
N ALA A 57 11.76 9.40 1.39
CA ALA A 57 12.24 10.36 2.37
C ALA A 57 13.69 10.76 2.11
N GLU A 58 14.57 9.80 1.82
CA GLU A 58 15.98 10.08 1.51
C GLU A 58 16.16 10.85 0.21
N ARG A 59 15.33 10.58 -0.81
CA ARG A 59 15.31 11.35 -2.06
C ARG A 59 15.01 12.83 -1.79
N ALA A 60 14.03 13.11 -0.96
CA ALA A 60 13.68 14.48 -0.58
C ALA A 60 14.78 15.16 0.24
N LYS A 61 15.41 14.44 1.20
CA LYS A 61 16.54 14.96 1.98
C LYS A 61 17.75 15.29 1.12
N LYS A 62 17.95 14.57 0.01
CA LYS A 62 19.01 14.86 -1.00
C LYS A 62 18.70 16.09 -1.88
N GLY A 63 17.55 16.75 -1.67
CA GLY A 63 17.21 18.01 -2.31
C GLY A 63 16.16 17.92 -3.42
N ASP A 64 15.61 16.74 -3.71
CA ASP A 64 14.50 16.62 -4.64
C ASP A 64 13.22 17.19 -4.00
N LYS A 65 12.57 18.12 -4.70
CA LYS A 65 11.42 18.86 -4.20
C LYS A 65 10.13 18.29 -4.78
N PHE A 66 9.35 17.62 -3.96
CA PHE A 66 8.02 17.13 -4.30
C PHE A 66 7.16 17.01 -3.05
N LYS A 67 5.86 17.09 -3.21
CA LYS A 67 4.86 16.81 -2.16
C LYS A 67 3.78 15.90 -2.70
N VAL A 68 3.26 15.04 -1.83
CA VAL A 68 2.22 14.06 -2.17
C VAL A 68 1.01 14.19 -1.25
N ASP A 69 -0.15 13.76 -1.74
CA ASP A 69 -1.31 13.47 -0.92
C ASP A 69 -1.20 12.01 -0.47
N LEU A 70 -1.29 11.75 0.82
CA LEU A 70 -1.10 10.43 1.40
C LEU A 70 -2.43 9.88 1.94
N TYR A 71 -2.88 8.77 1.38
CA TYR A 71 -4.00 7.99 1.87
C TYR A 71 -3.49 6.73 2.54
N THR A 72 -3.98 6.46 3.76
CA THR A 72 -3.59 5.26 4.51
C THR A 72 -4.80 4.46 4.98
N GLY A 73 -4.56 3.47 5.81
CA GLY A 73 -5.56 2.75 6.59
C GLY A 73 -5.59 3.22 8.04
N ALA A 74 -5.51 2.28 8.97
CA ALA A 74 -5.53 2.50 10.41
C ALA A 74 -4.23 3.07 10.99
N SER A 75 -3.61 4.02 10.31
CA SER A 75 -2.26 4.51 10.57
C SER A 75 -1.18 3.59 9.96
N VAL A 76 0.01 4.09 9.89
CA VAL A 76 1.20 3.40 9.39
C VAL A 76 2.39 3.69 10.32
N GLY A 77 3.50 3.02 10.10
CA GLY A 77 4.65 3.13 10.98
C GLY A 77 5.53 4.37 10.71
N PRO A 78 6.62 4.49 11.48
CA PRO A 78 7.50 5.65 11.42
C PRO A 78 8.21 5.84 10.09
N GLU A 79 8.39 4.80 9.30
CA GLU A 79 9.01 4.87 7.97
C GLU A 79 8.20 5.68 6.96
N ILE A 80 6.90 5.87 7.25
CA ILE A 80 6.00 6.70 6.46
C ILE A 80 5.68 7.97 7.22
N ASP A 81 4.89 7.88 8.30
CA ASP A 81 4.36 9.08 8.97
C ASP A 81 5.49 9.96 9.56
N SER A 82 6.54 9.39 10.20
CA SER A 82 7.65 10.19 10.71
C SER A 82 8.60 10.62 9.60
N ALA A 83 9.10 9.66 8.82
CA ALA A 83 10.14 9.94 7.83
C ALA A 83 9.66 10.93 6.75
N TRP A 84 8.41 10.81 6.28
CA TRP A 84 7.85 11.72 5.29
C TRP A 84 7.51 13.10 5.86
N THR A 85 7.10 13.16 7.14
CA THR A 85 6.90 14.44 7.84
C THR A 85 8.23 15.18 7.99
N GLU A 86 9.28 14.51 8.45
CA GLU A 86 10.62 15.07 8.60
C GLU A 86 11.22 15.52 7.26
N ALA A 87 10.96 14.76 6.20
CA ALA A 87 11.35 15.12 4.84
C ALA A 87 10.47 16.22 4.21
N GLY A 88 9.35 16.60 4.84
CA GLY A 88 8.45 17.65 4.39
C GLY A 88 7.66 17.33 3.12
N ILE A 89 7.48 16.06 2.79
CA ILE A 89 6.87 15.62 1.53
C ILE A 89 5.36 15.38 1.62
N ILE A 90 4.76 15.42 2.80
CA ILE A 90 3.30 15.26 2.95
C ILE A 90 2.61 16.61 2.73
N ARG A 91 1.72 16.68 1.73
CA ARG A 91 0.83 17.82 1.51
C ARG A 91 -0.51 17.63 2.23
N ARG A 92 -1.11 16.45 2.10
CA ARG A 92 -2.38 16.04 2.74
C ARG A 92 -2.25 14.65 3.31
N ARG A 93 -2.99 14.37 4.39
CA ARG A 93 -3.01 13.08 5.06
C ARG A 93 -4.43 12.66 5.42
N PHE A 94 -4.84 11.47 5.00
CA PHE A 94 -6.13 10.83 5.29
C PHE A 94 -5.94 9.34 5.59
N PRO A 95 -6.85 8.69 6.34
CA PRO A 95 -7.84 9.29 7.25
C PRO A 95 -7.25 9.51 8.65
N TYR A 96 -6.94 8.47 9.37
CA TYR A 96 -6.53 8.46 10.77
C TYR A 96 -5.00 8.38 10.93
N GLN A 97 -4.46 9.06 11.93
CA GLN A 97 -3.03 9.02 12.23
C GLN A 97 -2.78 9.12 13.74
N THR A 98 -1.69 8.51 14.22
CA THR A 98 -1.27 8.52 15.63
C THR A 98 0.12 9.13 15.83
N ASN A 99 0.81 9.51 14.77
CA ASN A 99 2.18 9.98 14.81
C ASN A 99 2.29 11.39 15.43
N ALA A 100 3.22 11.57 16.37
CA ALA A 100 3.36 12.83 17.09
C ALA A 100 3.95 13.97 16.24
N SER A 101 4.96 13.68 15.41
CA SER A 101 5.57 14.67 14.51
C SER A 101 4.58 15.14 13.46
N LEU A 102 3.86 14.20 12.84
CA LEU A 102 2.82 14.52 11.87
C LEU A 102 1.69 15.35 12.50
N ARG A 103 1.26 15.01 13.70
CA ARG A 103 0.27 15.81 14.46
C ARG A 103 0.73 17.23 14.69
N LYS A 104 2.00 17.43 15.00
CA LYS A 104 2.58 18.78 15.16
C LYS A 104 2.48 19.59 13.86
N ASP A 105 2.79 18.98 12.73
CA ASP A 105 2.71 19.65 11.43
C ASP A 105 1.27 19.89 10.95
N ILE A 106 0.34 18.99 11.28
CA ILE A 106 -1.10 19.19 11.06
C ILE A 106 -1.59 20.39 11.88
N ASN A 107 -1.32 20.41 13.19
CA ASN A 107 -1.74 21.50 14.09
C ASN A 107 -1.06 22.83 13.72
N GLY A 108 0.14 22.78 13.16
CA GLY A 108 0.87 23.95 12.67
C GLY A 108 0.45 24.41 11.26
N GLY A 109 -0.55 23.77 10.63
CA GLY A 109 -1.05 24.13 9.29
C GLY A 109 -0.13 23.78 8.13
N LYS A 110 0.92 22.99 8.36
CA LYS A 110 1.85 22.57 7.30
C LYS A 110 1.33 21.41 6.46
N VAL A 111 0.50 20.55 7.06
CA VAL A 111 -0.12 19.39 6.44
C VAL A 111 -1.62 19.51 6.55
N ALA A 112 -2.32 19.46 5.42
CA ALA A 112 -3.77 19.40 5.41
C ALA A 112 -4.23 18.01 5.88
N TYR A 113 -5.24 17.98 6.75
CA TYR A 113 -5.72 16.75 7.35
C TYR A 113 -7.25 16.72 7.41
N ALA A 114 -7.83 15.56 7.16
CA ALA A 114 -9.21 15.29 7.49
C ALA A 114 -9.30 13.90 8.13
N ASP A 115 -9.87 13.85 9.30
CA ASP A 115 -10.24 12.60 9.94
C ASP A 115 -11.55 12.08 9.35
N MET A 116 -11.64 10.77 9.20
CA MET A 116 -12.82 10.07 8.74
C MET A 116 -12.78 8.62 9.19
N HIS A 117 -13.91 7.96 9.21
CA HIS A 117 -13.94 6.52 9.43
C HIS A 117 -13.12 5.77 8.37
N LEU A 118 -12.36 4.76 8.79
CA LEU A 118 -11.55 3.95 7.88
C LEU A 118 -12.38 3.33 6.76
N SER A 119 -13.58 2.84 7.08
CA SER A 119 -14.53 2.29 6.10
C SER A 119 -15.02 3.33 5.09
N GLN A 120 -15.12 4.60 5.47
CA GLN A 120 -15.53 5.68 4.57
C GLN A 120 -14.41 6.04 3.59
N CYS A 121 -13.16 5.98 4.02
CA CYS A 121 -12.02 6.31 3.15
C CYS A 121 -12.02 5.46 1.88
N ALA A 122 -12.16 4.14 2.03
CA ALA A 122 -12.25 3.22 0.90
C ALA A 122 -13.43 3.53 -0.02
N GLN A 123 -14.62 3.82 0.55
CA GLN A 123 -15.82 4.15 -0.20
C GLN A 123 -15.70 5.47 -0.96
N LEU A 124 -15.16 6.51 -0.32
CA LEU A 124 -14.99 7.83 -0.94
C LEU A 124 -13.99 7.79 -2.09
N ILE A 125 -12.95 6.97 -2.00
CA ILE A 125 -12.00 6.75 -3.09
C ILE A 125 -12.67 5.98 -4.24
N SER A 126 -13.33 4.86 -3.92
CA SER A 126 -13.98 4.02 -4.93
C SER A 126 -15.14 4.71 -5.65
N SER A 127 -15.85 5.63 -4.98
CA SER A 127 -16.93 6.42 -5.57
C SER A 127 -16.45 7.66 -6.35
N GLY A 128 -15.15 7.97 -6.29
CA GLY A 128 -14.58 9.17 -6.92
C GLY A 128 -14.83 10.48 -6.14
N ALA A 129 -15.34 10.41 -4.92
CA ALA A 129 -15.51 11.58 -4.05
C ALA A 129 -14.17 12.13 -3.53
N LEU A 130 -13.19 11.26 -3.37
CA LEU A 130 -11.79 11.65 -3.19
C LEU A 130 -11.01 11.47 -4.49
N LYS A 131 -9.87 12.14 -4.60
CA LYS A 131 -8.98 11.98 -5.75
C LYS A 131 -8.59 10.51 -5.93
N PRO A 132 -8.47 10.03 -7.17
CA PRO A 132 -7.97 8.70 -7.43
C PRO A 132 -6.52 8.54 -6.94
N VAL A 133 -6.12 7.32 -6.64
CA VAL A 133 -4.76 6.96 -6.27
C VAL A 133 -3.90 6.94 -7.54
N ASP A 134 -2.80 7.68 -7.55
CA ASP A 134 -1.84 7.62 -8.66
C ASP A 134 -0.93 6.42 -8.51
N ILE A 135 -0.41 6.17 -7.30
CA ILE A 135 0.44 5.02 -7.01
C ILE A 135 -0.01 4.39 -5.68
N ALA A 136 -0.26 3.09 -5.70
CA ALA A 136 -0.36 2.28 -4.48
C ALA A 136 1.02 1.69 -4.15
N ILE A 137 1.47 1.82 -2.91
CA ILE A 137 2.69 1.16 -2.42
C ILE A 137 2.25 0.16 -1.36
N VAL A 138 2.48 -1.12 -1.59
CA VAL A 138 1.95 -2.20 -0.75
C VAL A 138 3.05 -3.17 -0.32
N GLU A 139 2.95 -3.66 0.91
CA GLU A 139 3.79 -4.77 1.38
C GLU A 139 3.10 -6.08 1.02
N ALA A 140 3.83 -6.99 0.39
CA ALA A 140 3.34 -8.32 0.03
C ALA A 140 4.23 -9.43 0.56
N LEU A 141 3.62 -10.58 0.79
CA LEU A 141 4.29 -11.84 1.11
C LEU A 141 4.84 -12.48 -0.17
N ALA A 142 4.02 -12.51 -1.20
CA ALA A 142 4.33 -13.13 -2.49
C ALA A 142 3.45 -12.54 -3.60
N ILE A 143 3.80 -12.84 -4.85
CA ILE A 143 2.97 -12.65 -6.04
C ILE A 143 2.81 -14.02 -6.67
N THR A 144 1.56 -14.44 -6.93
CA THR A 144 1.23 -15.73 -7.52
C THR A 144 1.61 -15.80 -8.98
N GLU A 145 1.49 -16.99 -9.59
CA GLU A 145 1.71 -17.22 -11.00
C GLU A 145 0.76 -16.39 -11.88
N ASP A 146 -0.46 -16.16 -11.40
CA ASP A 146 -1.49 -15.36 -12.08
C ASP A 146 -1.32 -13.84 -11.87
N GLY A 147 -0.38 -13.44 -11.01
CA GLY A 147 -0.09 -12.04 -10.70
C GLY A 147 -0.86 -11.49 -9.50
N ASP A 148 -1.55 -12.32 -8.74
CA ASP A 148 -2.24 -11.90 -7.54
C ASP A 148 -1.28 -11.59 -6.41
N ILE A 149 -1.58 -10.54 -5.64
CA ILE A 149 -0.75 -10.06 -4.55
C ILE A 149 -1.23 -10.68 -3.23
N ILE A 150 -0.36 -11.44 -2.59
CA ILE A 150 -0.61 -12.02 -1.27
C ILE A 150 -0.12 -11.06 -0.19
N PRO A 151 -1.01 -10.49 0.67
CA PRO A 151 -0.59 -9.58 1.72
C PRO A 151 0.21 -10.29 2.81
N THR A 152 0.88 -9.53 3.66
CA THR A 152 1.58 -10.06 4.83
C THR A 152 0.63 -10.18 6.03
N THR A 153 0.73 -9.29 7.00
CA THR A 153 0.04 -9.37 8.30
C THR A 153 -1.11 -8.38 8.43
N ALA A 154 -1.39 -7.60 7.40
CA ALA A 154 -2.51 -6.66 7.37
C ALA A 154 -3.02 -6.48 5.94
N VAL A 155 -4.32 -6.27 5.82
CA VAL A 155 -5.02 -5.99 4.57
C VAL A 155 -5.43 -4.51 4.52
N GLY A 156 -6.19 -4.05 5.51
CA GLY A 156 -6.66 -2.66 5.60
C GLY A 156 -7.36 -2.19 4.33
N ASN A 157 -7.00 -1.00 3.85
CA ASN A 157 -7.51 -0.41 2.61
C ASN A 157 -6.71 -0.83 1.36
N THR A 158 -5.75 -1.73 1.47
CA THR A 158 -4.91 -2.19 0.35
C THR A 158 -5.71 -2.63 -0.87
N PRO A 159 -6.80 -3.44 -0.77
CA PRO A 159 -7.59 -3.84 -1.92
C PRO A 159 -8.15 -2.65 -2.69
N THR A 160 -8.66 -1.64 -1.98
CA THR A 160 -9.17 -0.42 -2.61
C THR A 160 -8.08 0.34 -3.34
N TYR A 161 -6.90 0.48 -2.74
CA TYR A 161 -5.79 1.20 -3.37
C TYR A 161 -5.29 0.48 -4.61
N LEU A 162 -5.16 -0.84 -4.57
CA LEU A 162 -4.78 -1.64 -5.73
C LEU A 162 -5.76 -1.50 -6.89
N LEU A 163 -7.07 -1.57 -6.60
CA LEU A 163 -8.11 -1.45 -7.62
C LEU A 163 -8.22 -0.02 -8.22
N GLN A 164 -7.88 1.01 -7.46
CA GLN A 164 -8.03 2.40 -7.87
C GLN A 164 -6.73 3.06 -8.35
N ALA A 165 -5.58 2.46 -8.10
CA ALA A 165 -4.30 3.03 -8.47
C ALA A 165 -4.04 2.94 -9.97
N LYS A 166 -3.37 3.95 -10.52
CA LYS A 166 -2.86 3.93 -11.90
C LYS A 166 -1.64 3.03 -12.03
N LYS A 167 -0.82 2.96 -10.96
CA LYS A 167 0.35 2.10 -10.85
C LYS A 167 0.43 1.49 -9.45
N VAL A 168 1.04 0.33 -9.36
CA VAL A 168 1.28 -0.36 -8.10
C VAL A 168 2.77 -0.64 -7.95
N ILE A 169 3.29 -0.32 -6.77
CA ILE A 169 4.63 -0.71 -6.33
C ILE A 169 4.45 -1.77 -5.25
N VAL A 170 4.98 -2.95 -5.46
CA VAL A 170 4.91 -4.06 -4.50
C VAL A 170 6.25 -4.23 -3.82
N GLU A 171 6.27 -4.10 -2.51
CA GLU A 171 7.44 -4.37 -1.68
C GLU A 171 7.34 -5.78 -1.10
N LEU A 172 8.15 -6.72 -1.62
CA LEU A 172 8.17 -8.10 -1.14
C LEU A 172 8.91 -8.21 0.19
N ASN A 173 8.21 -8.65 1.24
CA ASN A 173 8.80 -8.87 2.55
C ASN A 173 9.32 -10.30 2.70
N THR A 174 10.60 -10.49 2.42
CA THR A 174 11.27 -11.80 2.51
C THR A 174 11.52 -12.29 3.96
N ARG A 175 11.25 -11.46 4.96
CA ARG A 175 11.40 -11.84 6.39
C ARG A 175 10.16 -12.52 6.96
N LYS A 176 9.01 -12.38 6.32
CA LYS A 176 7.78 -13.04 6.76
C LYS A 176 7.76 -14.51 6.32
N PRO A 177 7.27 -15.42 7.15
CA PRO A 177 7.17 -16.83 6.79
C PRO A 177 6.13 -17.03 5.68
N LEU A 178 6.40 -17.91 4.72
CA LEU A 178 5.47 -18.19 3.60
C LEU A 178 4.18 -18.85 4.07
N GLU A 179 4.19 -19.46 5.24
CA GLU A 179 3.02 -20.07 5.89
C GLU A 179 1.90 -19.07 6.20
N LEU A 180 2.16 -17.76 6.06
CA LEU A 180 1.12 -16.74 6.09
C LEU A 180 0.22 -16.75 4.83
N GLU A 181 0.64 -17.40 3.75
CA GLU A 181 -0.18 -17.59 2.57
C GLU A 181 -1.44 -18.39 2.94
N GLY A 182 -2.60 -17.87 2.56
CA GLY A 182 -3.87 -18.49 2.91
C GLY A 182 -4.47 -18.09 4.28
N MET A 183 -3.81 -17.20 5.03
CA MET A 183 -4.30 -16.77 6.35
C MET A 183 -5.21 -15.54 6.33
N ALA A 184 -5.24 -14.78 5.23
CA ALA A 184 -6.07 -13.60 5.12
C ALA A 184 -7.31 -13.86 4.24
N ASP A 185 -8.47 -13.40 4.69
CA ASP A 185 -9.70 -13.41 3.90
C ASP A 185 -9.92 -12.00 3.34
N ILE A 186 -9.98 -11.89 2.01
CA ILE A 186 -10.18 -10.61 1.34
C ILE A 186 -11.47 -10.67 0.54
N ILE A 187 -12.41 -9.81 0.92
CA ILE A 187 -13.68 -9.68 0.22
C ILE A 187 -13.87 -8.24 -0.21
N THR A 188 -13.98 -8.03 -1.51
CA THR A 188 -14.33 -6.73 -2.07
C THR A 188 -15.83 -6.51 -1.96
N VAL A 189 -16.25 -5.59 -1.10
CA VAL A 189 -17.66 -5.27 -0.89
C VAL A 189 -18.05 -4.13 -1.84
N PRO A 190 -19.15 -4.26 -2.61
CA PRO A 190 -19.66 -3.17 -3.44
C PRO A 190 -20.00 -1.92 -2.63
N ASN A 191 -19.90 -0.75 -3.26
CA ASN A 191 -20.31 0.50 -2.64
C ASN A 191 -21.83 0.57 -2.47
N PRO A 192 -22.34 1.29 -1.45
CA PRO A 192 -23.77 1.60 -1.37
C PRO A 192 -24.25 2.27 -2.67
N PRO A 193 -25.50 2.03 -3.10
CA PRO A 193 -26.54 1.23 -2.45
C PRO A 193 -26.50 -0.27 -2.78
N ASN A 194 -25.54 -0.73 -3.56
CA ASN A 194 -25.50 -2.08 -4.12
C ASN A 194 -24.91 -3.14 -3.17
N ARG A 195 -24.85 -2.84 -1.87
CA ARG A 195 -24.36 -3.79 -0.87
C ARG A 195 -25.34 -4.93 -0.65
N THR A 196 -24.81 -6.14 -0.76
CA THR A 196 -25.50 -7.37 -0.36
C THR A 196 -24.77 -8.01 0.82
N PRO A 197 -25.48 -8.76 1.69
CA PRO A 197 -24.82 -9.55 2.71
C PRO A 197 -23.82 -10.51 2.09
N ILE A 198 -22.67 -10.66 2.73
CA ILE A 198 -21.67 -11.66 2.34
C ILE A 198 -22.21 -13.02 2.82
N ASN A 199 -22.51 -13.89 1.89
CA ASN A 199 -23.04 -15.21 2.20
C ASN A 199 -21.86 -16.19 2.37
N ILE A 200 -21.41 -16.37 3.60
CA ILE A 200 -20.37 -17.32 3.96
C ILE A 200 -21.03 -18.53 4.58
N CYS A 201 -21.15 -19.62 3.81
CA CYS A 201 -21.79 -20.88 4.23
C CYS A 201 -20.78 -22.03 4.32
N LYS A 202 -19.64 -21.93 3.67
CA LYS A 202 -18.57 -22.94 3.60
C LYS A 202 -17.21 -22.29 3.71
N VAL A 203 -16.21 -23.06 4.10
CA VAL A 203 -14.80 -22.61 4.10
C VAL A 203 -14.36 -22.18 2.70
N SER A 204 -14.86 -22.84 1.65
CA SER A 204 -14.59 -22.48 0.26
C SER A 204 -15.20 -21.14 -0.21
N ASP A 205 -16.14 -20.58 0.56
CA ASP A 205 -16.71 -19.26 0.28
C ASP A 205 -15.81 -18.14 0.83
N LEU A 206 -14.87 -18.49 1.69
CA LEU A 206 -13.79 -17.63 2.14
C LEU A 206 -12.73 -17.66 1.06
N SER A 207 -12.63 -16.59 0.32
CA SER A 207 -11.58 -16.44 -0.68
C SER A 207 -10.24 -16.34 0.03
N LEU A 208 -9.44 -17.38 -0.10
CA LEU A 208 -8.01 -17.31 0.20
C LEU A 208 -7.39 -16.39 -0.85
N ILE A 209 -7.48 -15.09 -0.61
CA ILE A 209 -6.59 -14.07 -1.13
C ILE A 209 -6.41 -14.04 -2.64
N HIS A 210 -7.13 -13.23 -3.30
CA HIS A 210 -6.67 -12.71 -4.59
C HIS A 210 -7.07 -11.24 -4.68
N ILE A 211 -6.11 -10.34 -4.49
CA ILE A 211 -6.27 -9.00 -4.99
C ILE A 211 -5.77 -9.07 -6.42
N SER A 212 -6.64 -9.53 -7.33
CA SER A 212 -6.34 -9.52 -8.74
C SER A 212 -6.17 -8.09 -9.21
N GLU A 213 -5.03 -7.77 -9.80
CA GLU A 213 -4.89 -6.52 -10.51
C GLU A 213 -5.77 -6.52 -11.76
N PRO A 214 -6.64 -5.52 -11.94
CA PRO A 214 -7.18 -5.28 -13.27
C PRO A 214 -6.03 -4.78 -14.15
N THR A 215 -5.45 -5.63 -14.98
CA THR A 215 -4.59 -5.37 -16.16
C THR A 215 -3.70 -4.10 -16.16
N ARG A 216 -3.35 -3.55 -15.02
CA ARG A 216 -2.52 -2.35 -14.87
C ARG A 216 -1.11 -2.76 -14.45
N GLN A 217 -0.15 -2.06 -14.98
CA GLN A 217 1.27 -2.33 -14.86
C GLN A 217 1.73 -2.32 -13.40
N ALA A 218 1.95 -3.50 -12.80
CA ALA A 218 2.66 -3.62 -11.54
C ALA A 218 4.14 -3.35 -11.78
N GLU A 219 4.71 -2.42 -11.03
CA GLU A 219 6.15 -2.16 -10.97
C GLU A 219 6.63 -2.64 -9.59
N ILE A 220 7.58 -3.56 -9.54
CA ILE A 220 8.03 -4.27 -8.34
C ILE A 220 9.43 -3.81 -7.95
#